data_c25248196d453f8be8344e558547aee8
#
_entry.id   c25248196d453f8be8344e558547aee8
#
_cell.length_a   1.000
_cell.length_b   1.000
_cell.length_c   1.000
_cell.angle_alpha   90.00
_cell.angle_beta   90.00
_cell.angle_gamma   90.00
#
_symmetry.space_group_name_H-M   'P 1'
#
loop_
_entity.id
_entity.type
_entity.pdbx_description
1 polymer ?
#
loop_
_entity_poly.entity_id
_entity_poly.type
_entity_poly.pdbx_seq_one_letter_code
_entity_poly.pdbx_strand_id
1 'polypeptide(L)'
;GQVGDDPFGRALMDTLRQEKVDVSRLRLSDMYQTTLAFVHLDESGDRSFSFYRRQGADTMLRTEPADFKAVEQSRVFFFSSVMMTESPARETSFALAAHAKERGVVTVFDPNLRLNLWAGEAEARDCILRAMPFADIVKVSEEELVFLTGETELRRGAAVLYARFPMKALLCTLGAKGVLALAGDEIIARDGLPVKTVDTT
;
A
#
# COMPACT_ATOMS: atom_id res chain seq x y z
N GLY A 1 9.04 5.87 -7.98
CA GLY A 1 9.60 5.81 -6.62
C GLY A 1 10.82 6.69 -6.44
N GLN A 2 11.27 6.82 -5.18
CA GLN A 2 12.47 7.58 -4.85
C GLN A 2 13.21 6.94 -3.68
N VAL A 3 14.53 6.85 -3.78
CA VAL A 3 15.45 6.42 -2.73
C VAL A 3 16.61 7.41 -2.63
N GLY A 4 17.38 7.37 -1.56
CA GLY A 4 18.56 8.20 -1.43
C GLY A 4 19.69 7.78 -2.40
N ASP A 5 20.53 8.73 -2.80
CA ASP A 5 21.79 8.42 -3.49
C ASP A 5 22.85 8.00 -2.47
N ASP A 6 22.55 6.92 -1.76
CA ASP A 6 23.34 6.30 -0.71
C ASP A 6 23.54 4.80 -0.98
N PRO A 7 24.36 4.10 -0.19
CA PRO A 7 24.60 2.67 -0.38
C PRO A 7 23.32 1.83 -0.35
N PHE A 8 22.34 2.18 0.48
CA PHE A 8 21.08 1.44 0.61
C PHE A 8 20.18 1.63 -0.61
N GLY A 9 20.02 2.89 -1.08
CA GLY A 9 19.22 3.18 -2.27
C GLY A 9 19.79 2.56 -3.53
N ARG A 10 21.12 2.59 -3.68
CA ARG A 10 21.80 1.92 -4.80
C ARG A 10 21.64 0.41 -4.74
N ALA A 11 21.78 -0.21 -3.56
CA ALA A 11 21.56 -1.65 -3.39
C ALA A 11 20.12 -2.05 -3.74
N LEU A 12 19.11 -1.28 -3.29
CA LEU A 12 17.70 -1.51 -3.65
C LEU A 12 17.49 -1.43 -5.17
N MET A 13 18.03 -0.39 -5.80
CA MET A 13 17.93 -0.23 -7.27
C MET A 13 18.58 -1.40 -8.02
N ASP A 14 19.75 -1.85 -7.57
CA ASP A 14 20.44 -2.97 -8.19
C ASP A 14 19.72 -4.30 -8.00
N THR A 15 19.12 -4.53 -6.81
CA THR A 15 18.26 -5.68 -6.56
C THR A 15 17.07 -5.70 -7.53
N LEU A 16 16.36 -4.55 -7.66
CA LEU A 16 15.24 -4.45 -8.60
C LEU A 16 15.65 -4.73 -10.05
N ARG A 17 16.82 -4.25 -10.47
CA ARG A 17 17.38 -4.55 -11.82
C ARG A 17 17.67 -6.03 -12.00
N GLN A 18 18.25 -6.68 -11.00
CA GLN A 18 18.53 -8.13 -11.02
C GLN A 18 17.24 -8.94 -11.14
N GLU A 19 16.17 -8.50 -10.46
CA GLU A 19 14.83 -9.09 -10.55
C GLU A 19 14.06 -8.66 -11.81
N LYS A 20 14.71 -7.96 -12.76
CA LYS A 20 14.13 -7.49 -14.03
C LYS A 20 12.96 -6.52 -13.87
N VAL A 21 12.91 -5.79 -12.76
CA VAL A 21 11.96 -4.69 -12.56
C VAL A 21 12.51 -3.45 -13.28
N ASP A 22 11.64 -2.76 -14.02
CA ASP A 22 12.00 -1.49 -14.64
C ASP A 22 12.19 -0.40 -13.57
N VAL A 23 13.40 0.10 -13.46
CA VAL A 23 13.78 1.15 -12.52
C VAL A 23 13.87 2.55 -13.15
N SER A 24 13.38 2.71 -14.38
CA SER A 24 13.43 4.01 -15.09
C SER A 24 12.70 5.14 -14.34
N ARG A 25 11.76 4.78 -13.47
CA ARG A 25 11.00 5.70 -12.61
C ARG A 25 11.38 5.60 -11.12
N LEU A 26 12.50 4.96 -10.79
CA LEU A 26 13.09 4.99 -9.46
C LEU A 26 14.22 6.04 -9.43
N ARG A 27 13.98 7.14 -8.74
CA ARG A 27 14.91 8.28 -8.65
C ARG A 27 15.87 8.10 -7.50
N LEU A 28 17.10 8.57 -7.70
CA LEU A 28 18.08 8.76 -6.64
C LEU A 28 18.03 10.21 -6.17
N SER A 29 17.89 10.44 -4.88
CA SER A 29 17.91 11.77 -4.27
C SER A 29 19.28 12.03 -3.65
N ASP A 30 19.88 13.14 -3.98
CA ASP A 30 21.10 13.66 -3.36
C ASP A 30 20.83 14.45 -2.06
N MET A 31 19.56 14.80 -1.82
CA MET A 31 19.13 15.60 -0.66
C MET A 31 18.56 14.75 0.48
N TYR A 32 17.92 13.62 0.18
CA TYR A 32 17.18 12.81 1.14
C TYR A 32 17.71 11.39 1.17
N GLN A 33 17.86 10.84 2.36
CA GLN A 33 18.40 9.50 2.55
C GLN A 33 17.33 8.43 2.32
N THR A 34 17.77 7.22 2.01
CA THR A 34 16.90 6.04 1.93
C THR A 34 16.28 5.76 3.30
N THR A 35 14.96 5.56 3.32
CA THR A 35 14.25 5.08 4.50
C THR A 35 14.77 3.72 4.93
N LEU A 36 15.02 3.56 6.22
CA LEU A 36 15.41 2.29 6.82
C LEU A 36 14.29 1.77 7.72
N ALA A 37 14.02 0.48 7.66
CA ALA A 37 13.13 -0.24 8.55
C ALA A 37 13.92 -1.36 9.22
N PHE A 38 14.00 -1.32 10.55
CA PHE A 38 14.59 -2.39 11.34
C PHE A 38 13.51 -3.30 11.87
N VAL A 39 13.68 -4.59 11.64
CA VAL A 39 12.78 -5.62 12.14
C VAL A 39 13.35 -6.17 13.43
N HIS A 40 12.56 -6.16 14.47
CA HIS A 40 12.89 -6.77 15.75
C HIS A 40 11.97 -7.98 15.96
N LEU A 41 12.57 -9.11 16.26
CA LEU A 41 11.85 -10.32 16.68
C LEU A 41 11.92 -10.42 18.19
N ASP A 42 10.80 -10.66 18.85
CA ASP A 42 10.77 -11.01 20.27
C ASP A 42 10.97 -12.51 20.48
N GLU A 43 10.96 -12.95 21.73
CA GLU A 43 11.15 -14.36 22.12
C GLU A 43 10.03 -15.28 21.60
N SER A 44 8.83 -14.74 21.31
CA SER A 44 7.70 -15.48 20.73
C SER A 44 7.74 -15.54 19.20
N GLY A 45 8.68 -14.79 18.56
CA GLY A 45 8.79 -14.66 17.12
C GLY A 45 7.86 -13.57 16.54
N ASP A 46 7.21 -12.78 17.40
CA ASP A 46 6.44 -11.63 16.97
C ASP A 46 7.35 -10.50 16.52
N ARG A 47 6.91 -9.79 15.46
CA ARG A 47 7.70 -8.75 14.79
C ARG A 47 7.28 -7.38 15.22
N SER A 48 8.25 -6.55 15.52
CA SER A 48 8.09 -5.11 15.64
C SER A 48 9.00 -4.38 14.65
N PHE A 49 8.60 -3.17 14.28
CA PHE A 49 9.31 -2.37 13.28
C PHE A 49 9.73 -1.03 13.88
N SER A 50 11.00 -0.66 13.69
CA SER A 50 11.50 0.68 13.94
C SER A 50 11.86 1.35 12.62
N PHE A 51 11.19 2.47 12.31
CA PHE A 51 11.41 3.19 11.06
C PHE A 51 12.27 4.42 11.27
N TYR A 52 13.31 4.55 10.44
CA TYR A 52 14.09 5.77 10.26
C TYR A 52 13.68 6.39 8.94
N ARG A 53 12.54 7.14 8.97
CA ARG A 53 11.83 7.60 7.76
C ARG A 53 11.58 9.10 7.73
N ARG A 54 11.92 9.83 8.80
CA ARG A 54 11.69 11.28 8.84
C ARG A 54 12.44 11.97 7.70
N GLN A 55 11.72 12.62 6.79
CA GLN A 55 12.24 13.16 5.55
C GLN A 55 13.01 12.13 4.71
N GLY A 56 12.59 10.87 4.76
CA GLY A 56 13.13 9.85 3.87
C GLY A 56 12.85 10.18 2.40
N ALA A 57 13.71 9.72 1.50
CA ALA A 57 13.59 10.03 0.08
C ALA A 57 12.22 9.67 -0.50
N ASP A 58 11.61 8.58 -0.04
CA ASP A 58 10.27 8.14 -0.44
C ASP A 58 9.18 9.12 -0.01
N THR A 59 9.27 9.72 1.19
CA THR A 59 8.28 10.70 1.68
C THR A 59 8.37 12.03 0.94
N MET A 60 9.48 12.30 0.30
CA MET A 60 9.77 13.54 -0.44
C MET A 60 9.51 13.40 -1.95
N LEU A 61 8.94 12.28 -2.39
CA LEU A 61 8.60 12.04 -3.79
C LEU A 61 7.58 13.06 -4.30
N ARG A 62 7.89 13.70 -5.42
CA ARG A 62 7.00 14.60 -6.17
C ARG A 62 6.74 14.05 -7.57
N THR A 63 5.58 14.35 -8.12
CA THR A 63 5.26 13.97 -9.50
C THR A 63 6.11 14.74 -10.52
N GLU A 64 6.43 14.06 -11.62
CA GLU A 64 6.95 14.63 -12.85
C GLU A 64 6.05 14.25 -14.02
N PRO A 65 6.08 14.99 -15.14
CA PRO A 65 5.25 14.65 -16.33
C PRO A 65 5.46 13.20 -16.80
N ALA A 66 6.66 12.67 -16.68
CA ALA A 66 6.99 11.30 -17.08
C ALA A 66 6.33 10.23 -16.17
N ASP A 67 5.95 10.56 -14.93
CA ASP A 67 5.25 9.62 -14.05
C ASP A 67 3.81 9.41 -14.53
N PHE A 68 3.12 10.48 -14.91
CA PHE A 68 1.77 10.39 -15.47
C PHE A 68 1.76 9.58 -16.76
N LYS A 69 2.74 9.80 -17.65
CA LYS A 69 2.90 9.01 -18.87
C LYS A 69 3.17 7.51 -18.57
N ALA A 70 3.98 7.21 -17.57
CA ALA A 70 4.23 5.83 -17.17
C ALA A 70 2.95 5.16 -16.64
N VAL A 71 2.13 5.88 -15.86
CA VAL A 71 0.82 5.40 -15.42
C VAL A 71 -0.09 5.11 -16.62
N GLU A 72 -0.19 6.00 -17.59
CA GLU A 72 -1.02 5.80 -18.80
C GLU A 72 -0.61 4.58 -19.62
N GLN A 73 0.66 4.23 -19.60
CA GLN A 73 1.21 3.08 -20.34
C GLN A 73 1.08 1.76 -19.55
N SER A 74 0.66 1.83 -18.29
CA SER A 74 0.53 0.68 -17.42
C SER A 74 -0.85 0.04 -17.56
N ARG A 75 -0.92 -1.29 -17.37
CA ARG A 75 -2.21 -2.01 -17.29
C ARG A 75 -2.84 -1.89 -15.91
N VAL A 76 -1.99 -1.78 -14.90
CA VAL A 76 -2.40 -1.70 -13.49
C VAL A 76 -1.55 -0.65 -12.78
N PHE A 77 -2.18 0.19 -11.99
CA PHE A 77 -1.52 1.12 -11.07
C PHE A 77 -1.80 0.66 -9.63
N PHE A 78 -0.75 0.25 -8.93
CA PHE A 78 -0.82 -0.12 -7.51
C PHE A 78 -0.38 1.06 -6.65
N PHE A 79 -1.12 1.31 -5.57
CA PHE A 79 -0.74 2.33 -4.58
C PHE A 79 -1.11 1.90 -3.16
N SER A 80 -0.48 2.54 -2.16
CA SER A 80 -0.58 2.16 -0.76
C SER A 80 -0.60 3.38 0.16
N SER A 81 -1.23 3.26 1.32
CA SER A 81 -1.28 4.35 2.30
C SER A 81 0.07 4.64 2.95
N VAL A 82 1.02 3.73 2.88
CA VAL A 82 2.39 3.98 3.37
C VAL A 82 3.02 5.19 2.69
N MET A 83 2.73 5.42 1.41
CA MET A 83 3.20 6.61 0.68
C MET A 83 2.38 7.87 0.99
N MET A 84 1.30 7.76 1.76
CA MET A 84 0.40 8.87 2.08
C MET A 84 0.58 9.41 3.50
N THR A 85 1.55 8.91 4.25
CA THR A 85 1.78 9.30 5.66
C THR A 85 2.31 10.72 5.80
N GLU A 86 3.07 11.19 4.81
CA GLU A 86 3.69 12.52 4.79
C GLU A 86 3.57 13.19 3.41
N SER A 87 3.56 14.53 3.40
CA SER A 87 3.67 15.36 2.21
C SER A 87 5.16 15.56 1.84
N PRO A 88 5.51 15.62 0.56
CA PRO A 88 4.67 15.70 -0.63
C PRO A 88 4.29 14.34 -1.24
N ALA A 89 4.74 13.20 -0.71
CA ALA A 89 4.43 11.88 -1.27
C ALA A 89 2.92 11.57 -1.20
N ARG A 90 2.21 12.11 -0.20
CA ARG A 90 0.76 12.04 -0.06
C ARG A 90 0.06 12.61 -1.30
N GLU A 91 0.38 13.84 -1.65
CA GLU A 91 -0.20 14.53 -2.81
C GLU A 91 0.16 13.81 -4.12
N THR A 92 1.40 13.35 -4.22
CA THR A 92 1.88 12.55 -5.35
C THR A 92 1.06 11.28 -5.52
N SER A 93 0.79 10.56 -4.43
CA SER A 93 0.00 9.32 -4.45
C SER A 93 -1.45 9.58 -4.90
N PHE A 94 -2.09 10.62 -4.36
CA PHE A 94 -3.43 11.01 -4.78
C PHE A 94 -3.49 11.46 -6.23
N ALA A 95 -2.53 12.28 -6.68
CA ALA A 95 -2.49 12.78 -8.06
C ALA A 95 -2.35 11.63 -9.08
N LEU A 96 -1.46 10.67 -8.81
CA LEU A 96 -1.25 9.53 -9.70
C LEU A 96 -2.43 8.55 -9.67
N ALA A 97 -3.04 8.31 -8.50
CA ALA A 97 -4.23 7.46 -8.38
C ALA A 97 -5.44 8.06 -9.11
N ALA A 98 -5.67 9.36 -8.95
CA ALA A 98 -6.74 10.08 -9.67
C ALA A 98 -6.51 10.00 -11.18
N HIS A 99 -5.28 10.27 -11.63
CA HIS A 99 -4.94 10.22 -13.05
C HIS A 99 -5.12 8.82 -13.65
N ALA A 100 -4.66 7.78 -12.93
CA ALA A 100 -4.87 6.38 -13.34
C ALA A 100 -6.37 6.08 -13.55
N LYS A 101 -7.19 6.49 -12.59
CA LYS A 101 -8.66 6.32 -12.66
C LYS A 101 -9.28 7.06 -13.85
N GLU A 102 -8.91 8.32 -14.08
CA GLU A 102 -9.37 9.14 -15.20
C GLU A 102 -8.99 8.54 -16.56
N ARG A 103 -7.82 7.90 -16.65
CA ARG A 103 -7.31 7.26 -17.86
C ARG A 103 -7.80 5.82 -18.07
N GLY A 104 -8.60 5.30 -17.14
CA GLY A 104 -9.13 3.93 -17.23
C GLY A 104 -8.07 2.84 -16.98
N VAL A 105 -6.95 3.19 -16.37
CA VAL A 105 -5.96 2.23 -15.87
C VAL A 105 -6.55 1.54 -14.65
N VAL A 106 -6.49 0.22 -14.59
CA VAL A 106 -6.97 -0.53 -13.41
C VAL A 106 -6.18 -0.13 -12.18
N THR A 107 -6.86 0.29 -11.14
CA THR A 107 -6.23 0.76 -9.91
C THR A 107 -6.41 -0.26 -8.78
N VAL A 108 -5.31 -0.57 -8.09
CA VAL A 108 -5.28 -1.49 -6.95
C VAL A 108 -4.77 -0.75 -5.72
N PHE A 109 -5.52 -0.77 -4.64
CA PHE A 109 -5.17 -0.13 -3.39
C PHE A 109 -5.02 -1.16 -2.27
N ASP A 110 -3.87 -1.18 -1.63
CA ASP A 110 -3.62 -1.88 -0.36
C ASP A 110 -3.27 -0.82 0.69
N PRO A 111 -4.15 -0.50 1.65
CA PRO A 111 -3.82 0.43 2.73
C PRO A 111 -2.50 0.07 3.40
N ASN A 112 -2.29 -1.20 3.71
CA ASN A 112 -1.09 -1.68 4.36
C ASN A 112 -0.73 -0.82 5.58
N LEU A 113 -1.72 -0.64 6.45
CA LEU A 113 -1.70 0.30 7.57
C LEU A 113 -0.52 0.05 8.51
N ARG A 114 0.21 1.12 8.78
CA ARG A 114 1.30 1.17 9.75
C ARG A 114 1.06 2.37 10.67
N LEU A 115 0.25 2.18 11.71
CA LEU A 115 -0.19 3.28 12.60
C LEU A 115 0.98 4.10 13.17
N ASN A 116 2.11 3.46 13.42
CA ASN A 116 3.32 4.11 13.91
C ASN A 116 3.98 5.09 12.91
N LEU A 117 3.52 5.14 11.67
CA LEU A 117 3.96 6.11 10.66
C LEU A 117 3.01 7.31 10.53
N TRP A 118 1.89 7.32 11.24
CA TRP A 118 0.88 8.37 11.18
C TRP A 118 0.92 9.25 12.43
N ALA A 119 0.47 10.49 12.31
CA ALA A 119 0.33 11.37 13.48
C ALA A 119 -0.78 10.91 14.43
N GLY A 120 -1.73 10.08 13.95
CA GLY A 120 -2.77 9.46 14.74
C GLY A 120 -3.75 8.65 13.94
N GLU A 121 -4.56 7.84 14.63
CA GLU A 121 -5.54 6.95 14.01
C GLU A 121 -6.59 7.69 13.16
N ALA A 122 -7.03 8.85 13.62
CA ALA A 122 -8.03 9.64 12.91
C ALA A 122 -7.51 10.12 11.55
N GLU A 123 -6.26 10.59 11.49
CA GLU A 123 -5.61 11.02 10.25
C GLU A 123 -5.42 9.83 9.30
N ALA A 124 -4.94 8.70 9.81
CA ALA A 124 -4.76 7.48 9.03
C ALA A 124 -6.07 7.02 8.39
N ARG A 125 -7.13 6.92 9.21
CA ARG A 125 -8.46 6.51 8.75
C ARG A 125 -9.03 7.45 7.70
N ASP A 126 -8.99 8.77 7.95
CA ASP A 126 -9.48 9.77 6.99
C ASP A 126 -8.73 9.67 5.65
N CYS A 127 -7.40 9.64 5.70
CA CYS A 127 -6.57 9.58 4.50
C CYS A 127 -6.83 8.30 3.69
N ILE A 128 -6.93 7.14 4.35
CA ILE A 128 -7.22 5.86 3.69
C ILE A 128 -8.62 5.88 3.05
N LEU A 129 -9.64 6.35 3.79
CA LEU A 129 -11.01 6.43 3.25
C LEU A 129 -11.12 7.41 2.06
N ARG A 130 -10.35 8.49 2.06
CA ARG A 130 -10.26 9.44 0.93
C ARG A 130 -9.57 8.82 -0.30
N ALA A 131 -8.72 7.81 -0.13
CA ALA A 131 -8.06 7.11 -1.22
C ALA A 131 -8.96 6.06 -1.90
N MET A 132 -9.93 5.49 -1.17
CA MET A 132 -10.83 4.43 -1.65
C MET A 132 -11.55 4.74 -2.98
N PRO A 133 -12.08 5.96 -3.24
CA PRO A 133 -12.77 6.27 -4.50
C PRO A 133 -11.90 6.10 -5.75
N PHE A 134 -10.59 6.15 -5.61
CA PHE A 134 -9.66 5.98 -6.73
C PHE A 134 -9.33 4.52 -7.04
N ALA A 135 -9.74 3.56 -6.18
CA ALA A 135 -9.42 2.16 -6.36
C ALA A 135 -10.53 1.39 -7.09
N ASP A 136 -10.15 0.57 -8.07
CA ASP A 136 -11.02 -0.45 -8.66
C ASP A 136 -11.01 -1.73 -7.83
N ILE A 137 -9.86 -2.08 -7.27
CA ILE A 137 -9.67 -3.25 -6.41
C ILE A 137 -9.04 -2.77 -5.11
N VAL A 138 -9.63 -3.18 -3.99
CA VAL A 138 -9.11 -2.89 -2.65
C VAL A 138 -8.77 -4.21 -1.95
N LYS A 139 -7.59 -4.29 -1.35
CA LYS A 139 -7.19 -5.38 -0.46
C LYS A 139 -7.02 -4.82 0.93
N VAL A 140 -7.66 -5.42 1.93
CA VAL A 140 -7.49 -5.09 3.34
C VAL A 140 -7.21 -6.35 4.16
N SER A 141 -6.59 -6.21 5.32
CA SER A 141 -6.58 -7.25 6.34
C SER A 141 -7.88 -7.23 7.17
N GLU A 142 -8.10 -8.26 7.99
CA GLU A 142 -9.23 -8.30 8.94
C GLU A 142 -9.16 -7.12 9.91
N GLU A 143 -7.97 -6.80 10.44
CA GLU A 143 -7.74 -5.69 11.35
C GLU A 143 -7.97 -4.33 10.67
N GLU A 144 -7.51 -4.18 9.43
CA GLU A 144 -7.74 -2.97 8.64
C GLU A 144 -9.23 -2.76 8.34
N LEU A 145 -9.96 -3.85 8.07
CA LEU A 145 -11.40 -3.78 7.87
C LEU A 145 -12.12 -3.26 9.11
N VAL A 146 -11.80 -3.81 10.28
CA VAL A 146 -12.35 -3.34 11.57
C VAL A 146 -11.95 -1.89 11.82
N PHE A 147 -10.69 -1.54 11.60
CA PHE A 147 -10.19 -0.17 11.74
C PHE A 147 -10.97 0.83 10.88
N LEU A 148 -11.28 0.49 9.63
CA LEU A 148 -11.94 1.39 8.68
C LEU A 148 -13.45 1.49 8.88
N THR A 149 -14.10 0.41 9.32
CA THR A 149 -15.56 0.32 9.41
C THR A 149 -16.11 0.38 10.82
N GLY A 150 -15.33 -0.02 11.82
CA GLY A 150 -15.78 -0.23 13.19
C GLY A 150 -16.58 -1.53 13.39
N GLU A 151 -16.79 -2.31 12.30
CA GLU A 151 -17.56 -3.56 12.36
C GLU A 151 -16.63 -4.74 12.67
N THR A 152 -16.98 -5.52 13.67
CA THR A 152 -16.19 -6.70 14.08
C THR A 152 -16.62 -7.99 13.37
N GLU A 153 -17.84 -8.01 12.82
CA GLU A 153 -18.30 -9.14 12.00
C GLU A 153 -17.79 -8.96 10.57
N LEU A 154 -16.95 -9.90 10.13
CA LEU A 154 -16.19 -9.85 8.88
C LEU A 154 -17.07 -9.58 7.65
N ARG A 155 -18.15 -10.36 7.46
CA ARG A 155 -19.00 -10.22 6.26
C ARG A 155 -19.76 -8.90 6.27
N ARG A 156 -20.20 -8.45 7.43
CA ARG A 156 -20.87 -7.17 7.60
C ARG A 156 -19.91 -6.00 7.35
N GLY A 157 -18.72 -6.05 7.92
CA GLY A 157 -17.70 -5.04 7.68
C GLY A 157 -17.31 -4.95 6.20
N ALA A 158 -17.10 -6.10 5.55
CA ALA A 158 -16.79 -6.15 4.13
C ALA A 158 -17.94 -5.58 3.27
N ALA A 159 -19.20 -5.93 3.57
CA ALA A 159 -20.36 -5.40 2.87
C ALA A 159 -20.51 -3.88 3.05
N VAL A 160 -20.30 -3.36 4.27
CA VAL A 160 -20.33 -1.91 4.57
C VAL A 160 -19.25 -1.18 3.77
N LEU A 161 -18.01 -1.67 3.77
CA LEU A 161 -16.92 -1.03 3.05
C LEU A 161 -17.14 -1.09 1.53
N TYR A 162 -17.55 -2.26 1.01
CA TYR A 162 -17.80 -2.46 -0.42
C TYR A 162 -18.94 -1.58 -0.95
N ALA A 163 -20.05 -1.48 -0.22
CA ALA A 163 -21.19 -0.66 -0.61
C ALA A 163 -20.93 0.85 -0.55
N ARG A 164 -19.93 1.27 0.23
CA ARG A 164 -19.61 2.69 0.44
C ARG A 164 -18.85 3.32 -0.71
N PHE A 165 -18.09 2.54 -1.50
CA PHE A 165 -17.16 3.04 -2.51
C PHE A 165 -17.35 2.34 -3.85
N PRO A 166 -17.05 3.02 -5.00
CA PRO A 166 -17.26 2.50 -6.35
C PRO A 166 -16.17 1.50 -6.78
N MET A 167 -15.78 0.59 -5.90
CA MET A 167 -14.80 -0.44 -6.22
C MET A 167 -15.45 -1.64 -6.94
N LYS A 168 -14.68 -2.30 -7.79
CA LYS A 168 -15.11 -3.51 -8.53
C LYS A 168 -14.90 -4.79 -7.71
N ALA A 169 -13.90 -4.77 -6.81
CA ALA A 169 -13.63 -5.90 -5.92
C ALA A 169 -13.02 -5.42 -4.59
N LEU A 170 -13.41 -6.11 -3.52
CA LEU A 170 -12.81 -6.02 -2.19
C LEU A 170 -12.26 -7.39 -1.82
N LEU A 171 -10.99 -7.46 -1.42
CA LEU A 171 -10.37 -8.65 -0.88
C LEU A 171 -10.02 -8.41 0.59
N CYS A 172 -10.54 -9.24 1.47
CA CYS A 172 -10.21 -9.21 2.88
C CYS A 172 -9.36 -10.45 3.23
N THR A 173 -8.08 -10.23 3.55
CA THR A 173 -7.15 -11.33 3.91
C THR A 173 -7.28 -11.66 5.39
N LEU A 174 -7.31 -12.96 5.71
CA LEU A 174 -7.59 -13.51 7.03
C LEU A 174 -6.41 -14.31 7.59
N GLY A 175 -5.20 -14.00 7.11
CA GLY A 175 -4.00 -14.76 7.46
C GLY A 175 -4.14 -16.23 7.07
N ALA A 176 -3.83 -17.14 7.99
CA ALA A 176 -3.92 -18.58 7.75
C ALA A 176 -5.37 -19.08 7.47
N LYS A 177 -6.39 -18.30 7.83
CA LYS A 177 -7.80 -18.65 7.57
C LYS A 177 -8.21 -18.44 6.09
N GLY A 178 -7.39 -17.70 5.29
CA GLY A 178 -7.64 -17.52 3.87
C GLY A 178 -8.10 -16.12 3.48
N VAL A 179 -9.13 -16.02 2.64
CA VAL A 179 -9.59 -14.74 2.07
C VAL A 179 -11.11 -14.73 1.88
N LEU A 180 -11.72 -13.57 2.13
CA LEU A 180 -13.07 -13.24 1.71
C LEU A 180 -12.98 -12.20 0.59
N ALA A 181 -13.67 -12.43 -0.52
CA ALA A 181 -13.72 -11.49 -1.65
C ALA A 181 -15.18 -11.13 -1.98
N LEU A 182 -15.42 -9.87 -2.29
CA LEU A 182 -16.67 -9.34 -2.80
C LEU A 182 -16.40 -8.73 -4.19
N ALA A 183 -17.22 -9.12 -5.18
CA ALA A 183 -17.13 -8.57 -6.54
C ALA A 183 -18.51 -8.62 -7.21
N GLY A 184 -19.09 -7.47 -7.55
CA GLY A 184 -20.49 -7.38 -7.97
C GLY A 184 -21.40 -7.92 -6.86
N ASP A 185 -22.27 -8.87 -7.22
CA ASP A 185 -23.17 -9.53 -6.28
C ASP A 185 -22.58 -10.82 -5.67
N GLU A 186 -21.34 -11.16 -6.03
CA GLU A 186 -20.71 -12.39 -5.58
C GLU A 186 -19.91 -12.19 -4.29
N ILE A 187 -20.04 -13.15 -3.38
CA ILE A 187 -19.23 -13.26 -2.17
C ILE A 187 -18.51 -14.61 -2.21
N ILE A 188 -17.20 -14.57 -2.31
CA ILE A 188 -16.34 -15.73 -2.44
C ILE A 188 -15.46 -15.85 -1.20
N ALA A 189 -15.51 -16.99 -0.53
CA ALA A 189 -14.56 -17.33 0.53
C ALA A 189 -13.66 -18.48 0.07
N ARG A 190 -12.39 -18.41 0.41
CA ARG A 190 -11.43 -19.49 0.18
C ARG A 190 -10.57 -19.65 1.41
N ASP A 191 -10.38 -20.90 1.82
CA ASP A 191 -9.50 -21.25 2.93
C ASP A 191 -8.04 -20.98 2.57
N GLY A 192 -7.23 -20.70 3.58
CA GLY A 192 -5.79 -20.57 3.44
C GLY A 192 -5.14 -21.90 3.10
N LEU A 193 -4.06 -21.84 2.33
CA LEU A 193 -3.25 -23.02 2.09
C LEU A 193 -2.35 -23.27 3.30
N PRO A 194 -2.34 -24.52 3.85
CA PRO A 194 -1.43 -24.86 4.93
C PRO A 194 0.03 -24.83 4.41
N VAL A 195 0.82 -23.97 4.98
CA VAL A 195 2.25 -23.86 4.65
C VAL A 195 3.09 -23.92 5.93
N LYS A 196 4.28 -24.49 5.83
CA LYS A 196 5.26 -24.38 6.91
C LYS A 196 5.96 -23.02 6.76
N THR A 197 5.70 -22.13 7.69
CA THR A 197 6.38 -20.82 7.70
C THR A 197 7.87 -21.02 7.97
N VAL A 198 8.71 -20.45 7.12
CA VAL A 198 10.18 -20.44 7.26
C VAL A 198 10.64 -19.04 7.66
N ASP A 199 10.13 -18.03 6.98
CA ASP A 199 10.38 -16.62 7.24
C ASP A 199 9.16 -15.83 6.79
N THR A 200 8.83 -14.78 7.55
CA THR A 200 7.70 -13.91 7.25
C THR A 200 8.13 -12.43 7.15
N THR A 201 9.45 -12.15 7.19
CA THR A 201 9.99 -10.79 7.02
C THR A 201 10.08 -10.37 5.57
#